data_3096a20aaa181364039380cf48dc4922
#
_entry.id   3096a20aaa181364039380cf48dc4922
#
_cell.length_a   1.000
_cell.length_b   1.000
_cell.length_c   1.000
_cell.angle_alpha   90.00
_cell.angle_beta   90.00
_cell.angle_gamma   90.00
#
_symmetry.space_group_name_H-M   'P 1'
#
loop_
_entity.id
_entity.type
_entity.pdbx_description
1 polymer ?
#
loop_
_entity_poly.entity_id
_entity_poly.type
_entity_poly.pdbx_seq_one_letter_code
_entity_poly.pdbx_strand_id
1 'polypeptide(L)'
;MTHAKCLLVSFVGVGLLQGCARFHPQPLAPERTAADFQARTLADDGLRSFLETNLLATLPAWPLPAWDFTKLTLAAFYYHPDLDVARAQWGVVTAGKVTAGERPNPTISVVPGYNSTTTIPSPWLVTPSLDIPVETAGKRGYRLAQAGHLSEAARLNLATVAWQVRSRVRSRLVELHAAQETQRLLQEQQARQAENLQLLERQHEVGAVSAYEVTQAGIAADSTRLALRDAERQSAEALVQLAEAVGVSASALAGVKLSFDGLGQLPGEAKVSEARQQALLHRADILGALAEYAASQSALQLEIAKQYPDVHFNPGYEFDQGDNKWSLGLSVTLPVLNHNLGAIAEANAKRAERAAKFNALQARVLAEIDRAVAGYRASLQKQADADALLGRLQKQEQRAQAMFDAGEISKGDLAALRLQLSASALARLDALVKSQQALGQLEDALQCPLDLPAVVGLAAP
;
A
#
# COMPACT_ATOMS: atom_id res chain seq x y z
N MET A 1 -36.36 -58.09 8.77
CA MET A 1 -35.49 -57.40 7.81
C MET A 1 -35.96 -55.96 7.47
N THR A 2 -37.09 -55.49 7.96
CA THR A 2 -37.66 -54.18 7.62
C THR A 2 -37.11 -53.00 8.49
N HIS A 3 -36.67 -53.27 9.71
CA HIS A 3 -36.15 -52.18 10.59
C HIS A 3 -34.73 -51.70 10.23
N ALA A 4 -33.87 -52.51 9.63
CA ALA A 4 -32.52 -52.12 9.24
C ALA A 4 -32.49 -51.18 8.02
N LYS A 5 -33.47 -51.28 7.11
CA LYS A 5 -33.56 -50.41 5.93
C LYS A 5 -34.01 -48.98 6.25
N CYS A 6 -34.89 -48.78 7.25
CA CYS A 6 -35.30 -47.45 7.71
C CYS A 6 -34.18 -46.72 8.44
N LEU A 7 -33.33 -47.39 9.21
CA LEU A 7 -32.22 -46.80 9.94
C LEU A 7 -31.12 -46.26 8.99
N LEU A 8 -30.85 -46.97 7.87
CA LEU A 8 -29.85 -46.53 6.90
C LEU A 8 -30.26 -45.23 6.15
N VAL A 9 -31.54 -45.10 5.79
CA VAL A 9 -32.07 -43.89 5.14
C VAL A 9 -32.08 -42.71 6.10
N SER A 10 -32.40 -42.93 7.37
CA SER A 10 -32.36 -41.88 8.39
C SER A 10 -30.92 -41.41 8.71
N PHE A 11 -29.92 -42.30 8.68
CA PHE A 11 -28.52 -41.96 8.95
C PHE A 11 -27.88 -41.15 7.82
N VAL A 12 -28.24 -41.45 6.55
CA VAL A 12 -27.79 -40.68 5.37
C VAL A 12 -28.41 -39.27 5.37
N GLY A 13 -29.70 -39.16 5.74
CA GLY A 13 -30.41 -37.88 5.83
C GLY A 13 -29.84 -36.91 6.91
N VAL A 14 -29.42 -37.45 8.04
CA VAL A 14 -28.83 -36.66 9.15
C VAL A 14 -27.40 -36.22 8.83
N GLY A 15 -26.62 -37.05 8.12
CA GLY A 15 -25.24 -36.73 7.69
C GLY A 15 -25.17 -35.58 6.67
N LEU A 16 -26.17 -35.41 5.83
CA LEU A 16 -26.22 -34.36 4.80
C LEU A 16 -26.53 -32.95 5.38
N LEU A 17 -27.09 -32.87 6.60
CA LEU A 17 -27.46 -31.59 7.23
C LEU A 17 -26.37 -30.99 8.10
N GLN A 18 -25.32 -31.72 8.44
CA GLN A 18 -24.26 -31.23 9.33
C GLN A 18 -23.18 -30.38 8.63
N GLY A 19 -23.16 -30.33 7.30
CA GLY A 19 -22.17 -29.57 6.52
C GLY A 19 -22.62 -28.19 6.03
N CYS A 20 -23.86 -27.74 6.33
CA CYS A 20 -24.37 -26.49 5.81
C CYS A 20 -23.84 -25.29 6.62
N ALA A 21 -23.10 -24.40 5.95
CA ALA A 21 -22.72 -23.12 6.52
C ALA A 21 -23.97 -22.29 6.86
N ARG A 22 -23.97 -21.64 8.03
CA ARG A 22 -25.06 -20.74 8.44
C ARG A 22 -24.63 -19.30 8.25
N PHE A 23 -25.52 -18.46 7.76
CA PHE A 23 -25.29 -17.04 7.65
C PHE A 23 -25.30 -16.41 9.04
N HIS A 24 -24.24 -15.67 9.37
CA HIS A 24 -24.13 -14.86 10.57
C HIS A 24 -24.03 -13.39 10.12
N PRO A 25 -25.05 -12.55 10.40
CA PRO A 25 -25.01 -11.15 10.02
C PRO A 25 -23.90 -10.41 10.81
N GLN A 26 -23.10 -9.63 10.09
CA GLN A 26 -22.06 -8.75 10.66
C GLN A 26 -22.34 -7.31 10.21
N PRO A 27 -23.27 -6.59 10.88
CA PRO A 27 -23.60 -5.23 10.52
C PRO A 27 -22.43 -4.29 10.83
N LEU A 28 -22.14 -3.38 9.90
CA LEU A 28 -21.21 -2.28 10.14
C LEU A 28 -21.95 -1.16 10.87
N ALA A 29 -21.37 -0.67 11.96
CA ALA A 29 -21.87 0.46 12.74
C ALA A 29 -20.90 1.65 12.57
N PRO A 30 -21.25 2.68 11.77
CA PRO A 30 -20.34 3.80 11.47
C PRO A 30 -19.85 4.54 12.73
N GLU A 31 -20.73 4.68 13.74
CA GLU A 31 -20.37 5.32 15.00
C GLU A 31 -19.27 4.55 15.76
N ARG A 32 -19.38 3.22 15.78
CA ARG A 32 -18.39 2.35 16.43
C ARG A 32 -17.06 2.37 15.68
N THR A 33 -17.08 2.25 14.36
CA THR A 33 -15.85 2.28 13.56
C THR A 33 -15.14 3.64 13.65
N ALA A 34 -15.89 4.74 13.74
CA ALA A 34 -15.33 6.07 13.99
C ALA A 34 -14.72 6.19 15.40
N ALA A 35 -15.41 5.67 16.42
CA ALA A 35 -14.89 5.64 17.79
C ALA A 35 -13.62 4.79 17.90
N ASP A 36 -13.60 3.61 17.29
CA ASP A 36 -12.42 2.73 17.24
C ASP A 36 -11.24 3.41 16.57
N PHE A 37 -11.46 4.17 15.47
CA PHE A 37 -10.43 4.96 14.84
C PHE A 37 -9.89 6.09 15.74
N GLN A 38 -10.79 6.79 16.42
CA GLN A 38 -10.41 7.88 17.34
C GLN A 38 -9.68 7.39 18.60
N ALA A 39 -9.94 6.16 19.01
CA ALA A 39 -9.30 5.52 20.17
C ALA A 39 -7.88 5.01 19.88
N ARG A 40 -7.45 4.97 18.61
CA ARG A 40 -6.08 4.53 18.24
C ARG A 40 -5.04 5.43 18.89
N THR A 41 -4.00 4.81 19.45
CA THR A 41 -2.92 5.52 20.13
C THR A 41 -1.58 4.87 19.81
N LEU A 42 -0.51 5.67 19.84
CA LEU A 42 0.85 5.16 19.71
C LEU A 42 1.38 4.47 20.99
N ALA A 43 0.57 4.40 22.04
CA ALA A 43 0.90 3.71 23.29
C ALA A 43 0.19 2.34 23.42
N ASP A 44 -0.38 1.82 22.33
CA ASP A 44 -1.10 0.53 22.28
C ASP A 44 -0.13 -0.65 22.46
N ASP A 45 -0.48 -1.62 23.33
CA ASP A 45 0.36 -2.78 23.63
C ASP A 45 0.46 -3.77 22.44
N GLY A 46 -0.58 -3.84 21.59
CA GLY A 46 -0.54 -4.61 20.34
C GLY A 46 0.46 -4.01 19.36
N LEU A 47 0.47 -2.68 19.25
CA LEU A 47 1.48 -1.96 18.47
C LEU A 47 2.90 -2.21 19.01
N ARG A 48 3.09 -2.22 20.34
CA ARG A 48 4.37 -2.56 20.96
C ARG A 48 4.86 -3.93 20.49
N SER A 49 4.03 -4.95 20.65
CA SER A 49 4.37 -6.32 20.25
C SER A 49 4.68 -6.42 18.76
N PHE A 50 3.94 -5.69 17.93
CA PHE A 50 4.19 -5.61 16.48
C PHE A 50 5.54 -4.96 16.17
N LEU A 51 5.89 -3.85 16.85
CA LEU A 51 7.18 -3.18 16.69
C LEU A 51 8.34 -4.09 17.12
N GLU A 52 8.26 -4.72 18.29
CA GLU A 52 9.31 -5.62 18.81
C GLU A 52 9.55 -6.80 17.86
N THR A 53 8.49 -7.37 17.30
CA THR A 53 8.57 -8.47 16.32
C THR A 53 9.27 -8.02 15.03
N ASN A 54 8.91 -6.85 14.48
CA ASN A 54 9.43 -6.40 13.19
C ASN A 54 10.82 -5.74 13.30
N LEU A 55 11.16 -5.16 14.46
CA LEU A 55 12.51 -4.63 14.72
C LEU A 55 13.50 -5.70 15.18
N LEU A 56 13.02 -6.91 15.47
CA LEU A 56 13.81 -8.01 16.06
C LEU A 56 14.56 -7.58 17.34
N ALA A 57 13.97 -6.66 18.10
CA ALA A 57 14.56 -6.08 19.30
C ALA A 57 13.48 -5.72 20.33
N THR A 58 13.76 -5.93 21.60
CA THR A 58 12.89 -5.47 22.69
C THR A 58 13.02 -3.96 22.87
N LEU A 59 11.89 -3.27 23.03
CA LEU A 59 11.86 -1.83 23.23
C LEU A 59 12.17 -1.51 24.70
N PRO A 60 13.18 -0.69 24.97
CA PRO A 60 13.66 -0.44 26.35
C PRO A 60 12.67 0.38 27.18
N ALA A 61 11.79 1.13 26.56
CA ALA A 61 10.74 1.93 27.20
C ALA A 61 9.45 1.93 26.38
N TRP A 62 8.32 1.94 27.07
CA TRP A 62 7.01 2.07 26.48
C TRP A 62 6.10 2.97 27.34
N PRO A 63 5.40 3.99 26.78
CA PRO A 63 5.49 4.47 25.38
C PRO A 63 6.88 4.94 24.98
N LEU A 64 7.15 4.93 23.67
CA LEU A 64 8.45 5.35 23.14
C LEU A 64 8.73 6.83 23.42
N PRO A 65 9.95 7.21 23.83
CA PRO A 65 10.30 8.60 24.09
C PRO A 65 10.40 9.46 22.85
N ALA A 66 10.63 8.84 21.67
CA ALA A 66 10.66 9.51 20.38
C ALA A 66 10.32 8.54 19.25
N TRP A 67 9.70 9.06 18.21
CA TRP A 67 9.26 8.33 17.03
C TRP A 67 10.04 8.81 15.81
N ASP A 68 10.81 7.92 15.22
CA ASP A 68 11.53 8.11 13.97
C ASP A 68 10.74 7.57 12.77
N PHE A 69 11.25 7.78 11.56
CA PHE A 69 10.63 7.33 10.32
C PHE A 69 10.34 5.82 10.31
N THR A 70 11.26 4.99 10.79
CA THR A 70 11.11 3.52 10.81
C THR A 70 9.95 3.10 11.71
N LYS A 71 9.90 3.64 12.94
CA LYS A 71 8.83 3.32 13.90
C LYS A 71 7.47 3.85 13.43
N LEU A 72 7.41 5.05 12.85
CA LEU A 72 6.19 5.59 12.24
C LEU A 72 5.71 4.75 11.06
N THR A 73 6.62 4.26 10.23
CA THR A 73 6.29 3.34 9.12
C THR A 73 5.70 2.03 9.63
N LEU A 74 6.29 1.44 10.66
CA LEU A 74 5.74 0.22 11.28
C LEU A 74 4.39 0.48 11.95
N ALA A 75 4.21 1.63 12.61
CA ALA A 75 2.90 2.02 13.14
C ALA A 75 1.86 2.17 12.01
N ALA A 76 2.25 2.72 10.86
CA ALA A 76 1.38 2.78 9.70
C ALA A 76 1.07 1.37 9.14
N PHE A 77 2.00 0.44 9.14
CA PHE A 77 1.74 -0.95 8.76
C PHE A 77 0.75 -1.66 9.69
N TYR A 78 0.71 -1.25 10.94
CA TYR A 78 -0.24 -1.75 11.93
C TYR A 78 -1.63 -1.12 11.80
N TYR A 79 -1.73 0.19 11.56
CA TYR A 79 -2.98 0.95 11.63
C TYR A 79 -3.59 1.36 10.28
N HIS A 80 -2.82 1.37 9.17
CA HIS A 80 -3.29 2.02 7.94
C HIS A 80 -4.40 1.21 7.25
N PRO A 81 -5.59 1.82 6.97
CA PRO A 81 -6.74 1.10 6.41
C PRO A 81 -6.48 0.49 5.03
N ASP A 82 -5.64 1.12 4.18
CA ASP A 82 -5.33 0.58 2.85
C ASP A 82 -4.70 -0.82 2.93
N LEU A 83 -3.92 -1.09 3.98
CA LEU A 83 -3.34 -2.41 4.20
C LEU A 83 -4.38 -3.44 4.63
N ASP A 84 -5.37 -3.03 5.43
CA ASP A 84 -6.47 -3.92 5.81
C ASP A 84 -7.31 -4.28 4.58
N VAL A 85 -7.56 -3.31 3.68
CA VAL A 85 -8.22 -3.57 2.39
C VAL A 85 -7.39 -4.53 1.53
N ALA A 86 -6.08 -4.31 1.41
CA ALA A 86 -5.21 -5.18 0.60
C ALA A 86 -5.10 -6.60 1.18
N ARG A 87 -5.03 -6.75 2.53
CA ARG A 87 -5.08 -8.04 3.21
C ARG A 87 -6.41 -8.77 2.96
N ALA A 88 -7.53 -8.06 3.07
CA ALA A 88 -8.85 -8.62 2.78
C ALA A 88 -8.97 -9.05 1.32
N GLN A 89 -8.48 -8.26 0.36
CA GLN A 89 -8.45 -8.63 -1.05
C GLN A 89 -7.62 -9.90 -1.30
N TRP A 90 -6.43 -10.00 -0.70
CA TRP A 90 -5.63 -11.22 -0.76
C TRP A 90 -6.36 -12.41 -0.13
N GLY A 91 -7.05 -12.21 1.00
CA GLY A 91 -7.91 -13.23 1.63
C GLY A 91 -9.00 -13.75 0.68
N VAL A 92 -9.70 -12.86 -0.03
CA VAL A 92 -10.72 -13.22 -1.03
C VAL A 92 -10.12 -14.11 -2.14
N VAL A 93 -9.00 -13.68 -2.71
CA VAL A 93 -8.35 -14.45 -3.80
C VAL A 93 -7.80 -15.78 -3.29
N THR A 94 -7.29 -15.81 -2.06
CA THR A 94 -6.80 -17.04 -1.42
C THR A 94 -7.95 -18.02 -1.17
N ALA A 95 -9.11 -17.55 -0.70
CA ALA A 95 -10.32 -18.38 -0.58
C ALA A 95 -10.76 -18.92 -1.94
N GLY A 96 -10.58 -18.17 -3.01
CA GLY A 96 -10.82 -18.60 -4.39
C GLY A 96 -10.03 -19.86 -4.81
N LYS A 97 -8.89 -20.16 -4.17
CA LYS A 97 -8.16 -21.43 -4.39
C LYS A 97 -8.96 -22.64 -3.92
N VAL A 98 -9.71 -22.50 -2.83
CA VAL A 98 -10.57 -23.58 -2.32
C VAL A 98 -11.63 -23.90 -3.36
N THR A 99 -12.36 -22.87 -3.84
CA THR A 99 -13.36 -23.01 -4.90
C THR A 99 -12.78 -23.61 -6.19
N ALA A 100 -11.58 -23.13 -6.62
CA ALA A 100 -10.90 -23.67 -7.79
C ALA A 100 -10.53 -25.16 -7.64
N GLY A 101 -10.33 -25.61 -6.40
CA GLY A 101 -10.00 -26.98 -6.05
C GLY A 101 -11.20 -27.91 -5.88
N GLU A 102 -12.41 -27.39 -5.82
CA GLU A 102 -13.62 -28.20 -5.65
C GLU A 102 -13.84 -29.14 -6.82
N ARG A 103 -14.38 -30.31 -6.50
CA ARG A 103 -14.82 -31.28 -7.50
C ARG A 103 -16.33 -31.14 -7.70
N PRO A 104 -16.86 -31.41 -8.91
CA PRO A 104 -18.30 -31.39 -9.12
C PRO A 104 -18.97 -32.47 -8.25
N ASN A 105 -20.10 -32.09 -7.67
CA ASN A 105 -20.87 -33.04 -6.83
C ASN A 105 -21.57 -34.10 -7.67
N PRO A 106 -21.68 -35.33 -7.16
CA PRO A 106 -22.54 -36.32 -7.77
C PRO A 106 -24.03 -35.93 -7.66
N THR A 107 -24.80 -36.26 -8.66
CA THR A 107 -26.25 -36.01 -8.70
C THR A 107 -27.00 -37.32 -8.52
N ILE A 108 -27.95 -37.35 -7.59
CA ILE A 108 -28.88 -38.46 -7.41
C ILE A 108 -30.20 -38.09 -8.07
N SER A 109 -30.71 -38.98 -8.92
CA SER A 109 -32.03 -38.87 -9.52
C SER A 109 -32.86 -40.07 -9.13
N VAL A 110 -34.13 -39.88 -8.83
CA VAL A 110 -35.09 -40.97 -8.56
C VAL A 110 -36.31 -40.69 -9.39
N VAL A 111 -36.59 -41.57 -10.34
CA VAL A 111 -37.75 -41.44 -11.23
C VAL A 111 -38.75 -42.54 -10.87
N PRO A 112 -39.82 -42.21 -10.11
CA PRO A 112 -40.92 -43.12 -9.90
C PRO A 112 -41.85 -43.16 -11.12
N GLY A 113 -42.25 -44.34 -11.54
CA GLY A 113 -43.22 -44.54 -12.61
C GLY A 113 -44.34 -45.50 -12.14
N TYR A 114 -45.52 -45.36 -12.73
CA TYR A 114 -46.66 -46.21 -12.49
C TYR A 114 -47.27 -46.65 -13.83
N ASN A 115 -47.30 -47.95 -14.04
CA ASN A 115 -47.88 -48.51 -15.24
C ASN A 115 -49.37 -48.91 -15.01
N SER A 116 -50.28 -48.08 -15.50
CA SER A 116 -51.70 -48.22 -15.32
C SER A 116 -52.38 -49.29 -16.25
N THR A 117 -51.61 -49.79 -17.24
CA THR A 117 -52.13 -50.63 -18.25
C THR A 117 -51.70 -52.14 -18.13
N THR A 118 -50.98 -52.43 -17.07
CA THR A 118 -50.37 -53.74 -16.88
C THR A 118 -51.22 -54.68 -16.04
N THR A 119 -51.15 -55.94 -16.33
CA THR A 119 -51.72 -57.04 -15.55
C THR A 119 -50.70 -57.81 -14.70
N ILE A 120 -49.45 -57.32 -14.66
CA ILE A 120 -48.36 -57.93 -13.92
C ILE A 120 -48.40 -57.57 -12.42
N PRO A 121 -47.70 -58.35 -11.55
CA PRO A 121 -47.82 -58.29 -10.08
C PRO A 121 -47.56 -56.92 -9.42
N SER A 122 -46.77 -56.08 -10.03
CA SER A 122 -46.49 -54.75 -9.51
C SER A 122 -46.54 -53.66 -10.62
N PRO A 123 -47.41 -52.67 -10.51
CA PRO A 123 -47.46 -51.56 -11.48
C PRO A 123 -46.38 -50.51 -11.29
N TRP A 124 -45.56 -50.61 -10.26
CA TRP A 124 -44.56 -49.64 -9.93
C TRP A 124 -43.25 -49.86 -10.65
N LEU A 125 -42.70 -48.76 -11.17
CA LEU A 125 -41.33 -48.62 -11.67
C LEU A 125 -40.62 -47.62 -10.80
N VAL A 126 -39.42 -47.92 -10.35
CA VAL A 126 -38.60 -46.95 -9.58
C VAL A 126 -37.16 -47.05 -10.07
N THR A 127 -36.67 -45.95 -10.61
CA THR A 127 -35.32 -45.89 -11.20
C THR A 127 -34.46 -44.86 -10.46
N PRO A 128 -33.81 -45.21 -9.34
CA PRO A 128 -32.74 -44.42 -8.77
C PRO A 128 -31.48 -44.53 -9.64
N SER A 129 -30.87 -43.40 -9.94
CA SER A 129 -29.61 -43.31 -10.65
C SER A 129 -28.68 -42.32 -9.97
N LEU A 130 -27.38 -42.55 -10.08
CA LEU A 130 -26.34 -41.66 -9.56
C LEU A 130 -25.48 -41.22 -10.74
N ASP A 131 -25.28 -39.94 -10.92
CA ASP A 131 -24.35 -39.37 -11.89
C ASP A 131 -23.11 -38.87 -11.16
N ILE A 132 -21.95 -39.43 -11.47
CA ILE A 132 -20.66 -39.09 -10.88
C ILE A 132 -19.78 -38.46 -11.98
N PRO A 133 -19.68 -37.13 -12.05
CA PRO A 133 -18.81 -36.44 -13.02
C PRO A 133 -17.33 -36.59 -12.63
N VAL A 134 -16.50 -36.99 -13.58
CA VAL A 134 -15.05 -37.09 -13.45
C VAL A 134 -14.40 -36.14 -14.44
N GLU A 135 -13.79 -35.10 -13.92
CA GLU A 135 -13.06 -34.12 -14.73
C GLU A 135 -11.82 -34.75 -15.36
N THR A 136 -11.66 -34.56 -16.68
CA THR A 136 -10.55 -35.08 -17.46
C THR A 136 -9.53 -34.02 -17.83
N ALA A 137 -8.45 -34.37 -18.53
CA ALA A 137 -7.45 -33.48 -19.12
C ALA A 137 -6.79 -32.52 -18.15
N GLY A 138 -6.82 -32.80 -16.84
CA GLY A 138 -6.16 -31.94 -15.85
C GLY A 138 -6.84 -30.59 -15.57
N LYS A 139 -8.11 -30.37 -15.97
CA LYS A 139 -8.86 -29.12 -15.83
C LYS A 139 -8.78 -28.54 -14.43
N ARG A 140 -8.97 -29.37 -13.40
CA ARG A 140 -8.86 -28.97 -11.99
C ARG A 140 -7.44 -28.44 -11.66
N GLY A 141 -6.40 -29.08 -12.21
CA GLY A 141 -5.00 -28.64 -12.03
C GLY A 141 -4.78 -27.25 -12.59
N TYR A 142 -5.28 -26.96 -13.79
CA TYR A 142 -5.17 -25.64 -14.40
C TYR A 142 -5.96 -24.56 -13.64
N ARG A 143 -7.17 -24.89 -13.11
CA ARG A 143 -7.92 -23.96 -12.23
C ARG A 143 -7.15 -23.64 -10.96
N LEU A 144 -6.57 -24.64 -10.31
CA LEU A 144 -5.74 -24.45 -9.11
C LEU A 144 -4.49 -23.62 -9.40
N ALA A 145 -3.81 -23.89 -10.54
CA ALA A 145 -2.64 -23.12 -10.96
C ALA A 145 -3.00 -21.65 -11.23
N GLN A 146 -4.09 -21.40 -11.96
CA GLN A 146 -4.59 -20.06 -12.20
C GLN A 146 -4.90 -19.32 -10.89
N ALA A 147 -5.67 -19.94 -9.99
CA ALA A 147 -6.00 -19.37 -8.69
C ALA A 147 -4.75 -19.15 -7.81
N GLY A 148 -3.76 -20.05 -7.91
CA GLY A 148 -2.46 -19.93 -7.27
C GLY A 148 -1.70 -18.68 -7.72
N HIS A 149 -1.59 -18.46 -9.02
CA HIS A 149 -0.93 -17.28 -9.59
C HIS A 149 -1.67 -15.98 -9.28
N LEU A 150 -3.01 -15.98 -9.29
CA LEU A 150 -3.81 -14.82 -8.88
C LEU A 150 -3.60 -14.47 -7.40
N SER A 151 -3.51 -15.48 -6.53
CA SER A 151 -3.23 -15.27 -5.11
C SER A 151 -1.81 -14.71 -4.88
N GLU A 152 -0.84 -15.15 -5.66
CA GLU A 152 0.51 -14.57 -5.62
C GLU A 152 0.53 -13.14 -6.13
N ALA A 153 -0.20 -12.82 -7.20
CA ALA A 153 -0.37 -11.44 -7.66
C ALA A 153 -1.00 -10.54 -6.59
N ALA A 154 -2.03 -11.03 -5.88
CA ALA A 154 -2.67 -10.29 -4.80
C ALA A 154 -1.73 -10.09 -3.58
N ARG A 155 -0.89 -11.09 -3.25
CA ARG A 155 0.14 -10.98 -2.22
C ARG A 155 1.17 -9.90 -2.59
N LEU A 156 1.62 -9.87 -3.82
CA LEU A 156 2.56 -8.87 -4.34
C LEU A 156 1.92 -7.47 -4.40
N ASN A 157 0.61 -7.39 -4.68
CA ASN A 157 -0.13 -6.14 -4.57
C ASN A 157 -0.15 -5.61 -3.12
N LEU A 158 -0.30 -6.48 -2.11
CA LEU A 158 -0.18 -6.08 -0.70
C LEU A 158 1.20 -5.47 -0.42
N ALA A 159 2.28 -6.04 -0.95
CA ALA A 159 3.62 -5.48 -0.83
C ALA A 159 3.73 -4.10 -1.52
N THR A 160 3.10 -3.93 -2.68
CA THR A 160 3.02 -2.63 -3.38
C THR A 160 2.28 -1.58 -2.54
N VAL A 161 1.15 -1.94 -1.93
CA VAL A 161 0.39 -1.05 -1.03
C VAL A 161 1.21 -0.69 0.21
N ALA A 162 1.92 -1.66 0.81
CA ALA A 162 2.80 -1.40 1.94
C ALA A 162 3.91 -0.41 1.58
N TRP A 163 4.49 -0.53 0.38
CA TRP A 163 5.44 0.44 -0.13
C TRP A 163 4.83 1.84 -0.26
N GLN A 164 3.64 1.96 -0.82
CA GLN A 164 2.93 3.24 -0.96
C GLN A 164 2.63 3.90 0.40
N VAL A 165 2.26 3.10 1.40
CA VAL A 165 2.05 3.60 2.78
C VAL A 165 3.37 4.13 3.35
N ARG A 166 4.48 3.39 3.21
CA ARG A 166 5.81 3.85 3.63
C ARG A 166 6.19 5.18 2.96
N SER A 167 6.02 5.27 1.64
CA SER A 167 6.31 6.46 0.86
C SER A 167 5.49 7.67 1.33
N ARG A 168 4.20 7.47 1.60
CA ARG A 168 3.30 8.49 2.13
C ARG A 168 3.77 8.99 3.50
N VAL A 169 4.10 8.08 4.43
CA VAL A 169 4.64 8.45 5.75
C VAL A 169 5.92 9.27 5.59
N ARG A 170 6.84 8.85 4.70
CA ARG A 170 8.08 9.58 4.43
C ARG A 170 7.82 11.00 3.93
N SER A 171 6.98 11.15 2.92
CA SER A 171 6.64 12.46 2.34
C SER A 171 6.06 13.39 3.41
N ARG A 172 5.09 12.91 4.20
CA ARG A 172 4.44 13.72 5.25
C ARG A 172 5.38 14.05 6.41
N LEU A 173 6.32 13.17 6.74
CA LEU A 173 7.34 13.46 7.75
C LEU A 173 8.31 14.56 7.27
N VAL A 174 8.74 14.51 6.01
CA VAL A 174 9.58 15.54 5.37
C VAL A 174 8.84 16.89 5.32
N GLU A 175 7.56 16.89 4.94
CA GLU A 175 6.72 18.09 4.89
C GLU A 175 6.52 18.71 6.27
N LEU A 176 6.28 17.90 7.30
CA LEU A 176 6.17 18.37 8.67
C LEU A 176 7.49 19.00 9.16
N HIS A 177 8.61 18.33 8.92
CA HIS A 177 9.94 18.88 9.25
C HIS A 177 10.19 20.22 8.55
N ALA A 178 9.88 20.30 7.25
CA ALA A 178 10.00 21.53 6.48
C ALA A 178 9.15 22.68 7.05
N ALA A 179 7.90 22.38 7.40
CA ALA A 179 6.98 23.39 7.95
C ALA A 179 7.45 23.89 9.32
N GLN A 180 7.90 22.99 10.21
CA GLN A 180 8.42 23.35 11.53
C GLN A 180 9.72 24.18 11.45
N GLU A 181 10.64 23.79 10.58
CA GLU A 181 11.89 24.56 10.38
C GLU A 181 11.63 25.91 9.71
N THR A 182 10.69 25.98 8.77
CA THR A 182 10.27 27.28 8.19
C THR A 182 9.67 28.19 9.26
N GLN A 183 8.79 27.66 10.11
CA GLN A 183 8.21 28.40 11.21
C GLN A 183 9.30 28.92 12.16
N ARG A 184 10.26 28.07 12.53
CA ARG A 184 11.39 28.47 13.40
C ARG A 184 12.24 29.60 12.78
N LEU A 185 12.61 29.47 11.51
CA LEU A 185 13.41 30.49 10.80
C LEU A 185 12.65 31.81 10.67
N LEU A 186 11.34 31.77 10.38
CA LEU A 186 10.52 32.99 10.31
C LEU A 186 10.32 33.63 11.68
N GLN A 187 10.24 32.88 12.77
CA GLN A 187 10.22 33.41 14.13
C GLN A 187 11.52 34.17 14.46
N GLU A 188 12.67 33.58 14.12
CA GLU A 188 13.97 34.26 14.29
C GLU A 188 14.08 35.52 13.43
N GLN A 189 13.58 35.46 12.18
CA GLN A 189 13.57 36.64 11.30
C GLN A 189 12.66 37.73 11.84
N GLN A 190 11.47 37.40 12.33
CA GLN A 190 10.53 38.34 12.93
C GLN A 190 11.15 39.05 14.16
N ALA A 191 11.81 38.28 15.05
CA ALA A 191 12.47 38.85 16.22
C ALA A 191 13.55 39.89 15.83
N ARG A 192 14.40 39.56 14.85
CA ARG A 192 15.42 40.46 14.32
C ARG A 192 14.85 41.71 13.66
N GLN A 193 13.74 41.57 12.92
CA GLN A 193 13.08 42.72 12.30
C GLN A 193 12.41 43.63 13.32
N ALA A 194 11.82 43.08 14.38
CA ALA A 194 11.24 43.83 15.47
C ALA A 194 12.32 44.67 16.19
N GLU A 195 13.50 44.11 16.49
CA GLU A 195 14.63 44.84 17.06
C GLU A 195 15.11 45.94 16.13
N ASN A 196 15.21 45.71 14.82
CA ASN A 196 15.61 46.68 13.84
C ASN A 196 14.59 47.83 13.74
N LEU A 197 13.30 47.53 13.71
CA LEU A 197 12.24 48.53 13.66
C LEU A 197 12.29 49.45 14.89
N GLN A 198 12.38 48.88 16.09
CA GLN A 198 12.51 49.66 17.34
C GLN A 198 13.74 50.59 17.34
N LEU A 199 14.84 50.13 16.72
CA LEU A 199 16.01 50.96 16.59
C LEU A 199 15.77 52.14 15.64
N LEU A 200 15.19 51.88 14.46
CA LEU A 200 14.90 52.92 13.48
C LEU A 200 13.89 53.96 14.02
N GLU A 201 12.88 53.50 14.79
CA GLU A 201 11.93 54.40 15.48
C GLU A 201 12.65 55.35 16.42
N ARG A 202 13.57 54.87 17.28
CA ARG A 202 14.38 55.73 18.19
C ARG A 202 15.30 56.66 17.43
N GLN A 203 15.88 56.23 16.30
CA GLN A 203 16.73 57.09 15.48
C GLN A 203 15.91 58.16 14.74
N HIS A 204 14.68 57.86 14.38
CA HIS A 204 13.76 58.82 13.79
C HIS A 204 13.34 59.91 14.80
N GLU A 205 13.06 59.54 16.06
CA GLU A 205 12.73 60.48 17.13
C GLU A 205 13.84 61.59 17.33
N VAL A 206 15.08 61.18 17.10
CA VAL A 206 16.20 62.11 17.17
C VAL A 206 16.62 62.74 15.82
N GLY A 207 15.83 62.43 14.76
CA GLY A 207 16.05 62.99 13.43
C GLY A 207 17.20 62.35 12.63
N ALA A 208 17.73 61.20 13.07
CA ALA A 208 18.88 60.53 12.45
C ALA A 208 18.49 59.67 11.22
N VAL A 209 17.20 59.26 11.10
CA VAL A 209 16.68 58.49 9.95
C VAL A 209 15.34 59.09 9.50
N SER A 210 14.97 58.81 8.24
CA SER A 210 13.72 59.32 7.64
C SER A 210 12.50 58.48 8.08
N ALA A 211 11.31 59.07 8.07
CA ALA A 211 10.05 58.36 8.27
C ALA A 211 9.81 57.25 7.20
N TYR A 212 10.40 57.42 6.01
CA TYR A 212 10.36 56.43 4.94
C TYR A 212 11.07 55.11 5.35
N GLU A 213 12.26 55.22 5.96
CA GLU A 213 13.03 54.04 6.43
C GLU A 213 12.30 53.30 7.53
N VAL A 214 11.69 53.99 8.48
CA VAL A 214 10.84 53.40 9.53
C VAL A 214 9.64 52.68 8.91
N THR A 215 8.96 53.34 7.96
CA THR A 215 7.80 52.72 7.26
C THR A 215 8.20 51.47 6.49
N GLN A 216 9.33 51.48 5.78
CA GLN A 216 9.82 50.29 5.04
C GLN A 216 10.16 49.14 5.99
N ALA A 217 10.80 49.41 7.13
CA ALA A 217 11.10 48.41 8.14
C ALA A 217 9.80 47.81 8.75
N GLY A 218 8.79 48.67 8.99
CA GLY A 218 7.46 48.26 9.45
C GLY A 218 6.77 47.30 8.45
N ILE A 219 6.74 47.66 7.17
CA ILE A 219 6.18 46.82 6.09
C ILE A 219 6.89 45.47 6.03
N ALA A 220 8.23 45.45 6.13
CA ALA A 220 9.01 44.23 6.14
C ALA A 220 8.67 43.33 7.35
N ALA A 221 8.54 43.92 8.56
CA ALA A 221 8.16 43.21 9.78
C ALA A 221 6.74 42.64 9.68
N ASP A 222 5.77 43.39 9.14
CA ASP A 222 4.40 42.94 8.92
C ASP A 222 4.31 41.84 7.89
N SER A 223 5.08 41.92 6.80
CA SER A 223 5.16 40.85 5.78
C SER A 223 5.71 39.55 6.39
N THR A 224 6.74 39.61 7.23
CA THR A 224 7.27 38.40 7.90
C THR A 224 6.28 37.85 8.92
N ARG A 225 5.53 38.73 9.63
CA ARG A 225 4.46 38.26 10.53
C ARG A 225 3.36 37.50 9.80
N LEU A 226 2.94 37.95 8.61
CA LEU A 226 1.99 37.23 7.78
C LEU A 226 2.55 35.87 7.32
N ALA A 227 3.80 35.83 6.83
CA ALA A 227 4.46 34.59 6.44
C ALA A 227 4.59 33.60 7.62
N LEU A 228 4.83 34.10 8.85
CA LEU A 228 4.86 33.24 10.04
C LEU A 228 3.50 32.65 10.35
N ARG A 229 2.39 33.41 10.22
CA ARG A 229 1.03 32.84 10.40
C ARG A 229 0.72 31.73 9.39
N ASP A 230 1.17 31.91 8.14
CA ASP A 230 1.04 30.85 7.13
C ASP A 230 1.87 29.62 7.47
N ALA A 231 3.09 29.79 7.97
CA ALA A 231 3.95 28.66 8.39
C ALA A 231 3.37 27.93 9.62
N GLU A 232 2.78 28.64 10.59
CA GLU A 232 2.07 28.04 11.74
C GLU A 232 0.89 27.17 11.26
N ARG A 233 0.08 27.68 10.32
CA ARG A 233 -1.01 26.92 9.71
C ARG A 233 -0.48 25.68 8.99
N GLN A 234 0.54 25.83 8.15
CA GLN A 234 1.15 24.72 7.41
C GLN A 234 1.72 23.64 8.34
N SER A 235 2.34 24.03 9.45
CA SER A 235 2.86 23.09 10.46
C SER A 235 1.73 22.29 11.12
N ALA A 236 0.63 22.96 11.45
CA ALA A 236 -0.55 22.27 12.00
C ALA A 236 -1.19 21.31 11.01
N GLU A 237 -1.37 21.72 9.75
CA GLU A 237 -1.91 20.89 8.67
C GLU A 237 -1.00 19.67 8.37
N ALA A 238 0.32 19.88 8.33
CA ALA A 238 1.27 18.79 8.07
C ALA A 238 1.26 17.73 9.18
N LEU A 239 1.01 18.11 10.45
CA LEU A 239 0.82 17.16 11.54
C LEU A 239 -0.43 16.30 11.35
N VAL A 240 -1.54 16.91 10.92
CA VAL A 240 -2.77 16.17 10.62
C VAL A 240 -2.56 15.20 9.45
N GLN A 241 -1.86 15.64 8.40
CA GLN A 241 -1.55 14.80 7.24
C GLN A 241 -0.58 13.65 7.58
N LEU A 242 0.34 13.85 8.52
CA LEU A 242 1.19 12.76 9.02
C LEU A 242 0.35 11.75 9.81
N ALA A 243 -0.57 12.21 10.66
CA ALA A 243 -1.48 11.33 11.39
C ALA A 243 -2.34 10.46 10.44
N GLU A 244 -2.88 11.08 9.38
CA GLU A 244 -3.58 10.38 8.31
C GLU A 244 -2.70 9.31 7.64
N ALA A 245 -1.46 9.65 7.29
CA ALA A 245 -0.51 8.74 6.66
C ALA A 245 -0.12 7.56 7.57
N VAL A 246 -0.12 7.74 8.88
CA VAL A 246 0.08 6.67 9.87
C VAL A 246 -1.22 5.86 10.10
N GLY A 247 -2.39 6.42 9.80
CA GLY A 247 -3.68 5.78 10.03
C GLY A 247 -4.21 5.95 11.45
N VAL A 248 -3.87 7.08 12.10
CA VAL A 248 -4.34 7.44 13.45
C VAL A 248 -4.97 8.83 13.44
N SER A 249 -5.68 9.20 14.52
CA SER A 249 -6.20 10.55 14.69
C SER A 249 -5.08 11.56 14.98
N ALA A 250 -5.28 12.84 14.64
CA ALA A 250 -4.31 13.89 14.94
C ALA A 250 -4.01 13.99 16.44
N SER A 251 -4.98 13.71 17.31
CA SER A 251 -4.81 13.69 18.77
C SER A 251 -3.81 12.61 19.22
N ALA A 252 -3.69 11.50 18.50
CA ALA A 252 -2.74 10.43 18.83
C ALA A 252 -1.26 10.85 18.62
N LEU A 253 -1.02 11.84 17.75
CA LEU A 253 0.31 12.45 17.53
C LEU A 253 0.53 13.71 18.37
N ALA A 254 -0.50 14.25 19.00
CA ALA A 254 -0.36 15.47 19.81
C ALA A 254 0.55 15.20 21.02
N GLY A 255 1.61 16.01 21.15
CA GLY A 255 2.59 15.86 22.22
C GLY A 255 3.61 14.73 22.04
N VAL A 256 3.55 13.96 20.96
CA VAL A 256 4.54 12.94 20.61
C VAL A 256 5.81 13.62 20.09
N LYS A 257 6.95 13.27 20.66
CA LYS A 257 8.24 13.74 20.17
C LYS A 257 8.61 12.99 18.89
N LEU A 258 8.66 13.71 17.78
CA LEU A 258 9.12 13.16 16.50
C LEU A 258 10.63 13.39 16.35
N SER A 259 11.35 12.37 15.86
CA SER A 259 12.75 12.49 15.46
C SER A 259 12.83 12.60 13.95
N PHE A 260 13.57 13.60 13.50
CA PHE A 260 13.91 13.83 12.10
C PHE A 260 15.36 13.41 11.79
N ASP A 261 15.97 12.64 12.69
CA ASP A 261 17.31 12.09 12.50
C ASP A 261 17.33 11.21 11.23
N GLY A 262 18.35 11.38 10.42
CA GLY A 262 18.47 10.71 9.12
C GLY A 262 17.94 11.54 7.93
N LEU A 263 17.00 12.48 8.11
CA LEU A 263 16.55 13.33 6.99
C LEU A 263 17.65 14.27 6.46
N GLY A 264 18.76 14.44 7.17
CA GLY A 264 19.92 15.20 6.69
C GLY A 264 20.91 14.38 5.87
N GLN A 265 20.79 13.04 5.85
CA GLN A 265 21.70 12.16 5.15
C GLN A 265 21.13 11.79 3.78
N LEU A 266 21.95 11.95 2.75
CA LEU A 266 21.59 11.64 1.37
C LEU A 266 22.54 10.58 0.80
N PRO A 267 22.02 9.46 0.24
CA PRO A 267 22.86 8.39 -0.31
C PRO A 267 23.66 8.85 -1.52
N GLY A 268 24.89 8.37 -1.62
CA GLY A 268 25.76 8.65 -2.76
C GLY A 268 25.40 7.84 -4.01
N GLU A 269 25.96 8.22 -5.17
CA GLU A 269 25.68 7.63 -6.50
C GLU A 269 25.95 6.13 -6.60
N ALA A 270 26.92 5.59 -5.86
CA ALA A 270 27.23 4.16 -5.89
C ALA A 270 26.04 3.29 -5.45
N LYS A 271 25.38 3.65 -4.34
CA LYS A 271 24.17 2.95 -3.86
C LYS A 271 23.02 3.04 -4.85
N VAL A 272 22.85 4.19 -5.49
CA VAL A 272 21.79 4.41 -6.49
C VAL A 272 22.01 3.51 -7.72
N SER A 273 23.25 3.37 -8.18
CA SER A 273 23.57 2.53 -9.33
C SER A 273 23.35 1.04 -9.05
N GLU A 274 23.68 0.57 -7.87
CA GLU A 274 23.43 -0.81 -7.45
C GLU A 274 21.93 -1.12 -7.34
N ALA A 275 21.18 -0.25 -6.66
CA ALA A 275 19.74 -0.40 -6.52
C ALA A 275 19.01 -0.37 -7.89
N ARG A 276 19.48 0.46 -8.85
CA ARG A 276 18.94 0.50 -10.21
C ARG A 276 19.06 -0.83 -10.94
N GLN A 277 20.17 -1.54 -10.80
CA GLN A 277 20.37 -2.84 -11.46
C GLN A 277 19.42 -3.92 -10.92
N GLN A 278 19.06 -3.83 -9.65
CA GLN A 278 18.21 -4.81 -8.97
C GLN A 278 16.70 -4.50 -9.04
N ALA A 279 16.32 -3.25 -9.32
CA ALA A 279 14.94 -2.79 -9.25
C ALA A 279 13.96 -3.63 -10.06
N LEU A 280 14.27 -3.96 -11.32
CA LEU A 280 13.37 -4.74 -12.18
C LEU A 280 13.16 -6.19 -11.71
N LEU A 281 14.06 -6.71 -10.88
CA LEU A 281 13.99 -8.09 -10.38
C LEU A 281 13.24 -8.19 -9.06
N HIS A 282 13.13 -7.08 -8.30
CA HIS A 282 12.60 -7.09 -6.93
C HIS A 282 11.33 -6.26 -6.74
N ARG A 283 10.96 -5.40 -7.70
CA ARG A 283 9.74 -4.59 -7.59
C ARG A 283 8.50 -5.48 -7.52
N ALA A 284 7.68 -5.26 -6.49
CA ALA A 284 6.48 -6.05 -6.26
C ALA A 284 5.43 -5.90 -7.38
N ASP A 285 5.30 -4.71 -7.98
CA ASP A 285 4.37 -4.47 -9.09
C ASP A 285 4.79 -5.21 -10.39
N ILE A 286 6.10 -5.30 -10.68
CA ILE A 286 6.64 -6.09 -11.81
C ILE A 286 6.39 -7.58 -11.58
N LEU A 287 6.71 -8.09 -10.39
CA LEU A 287 6.49 -9.48 -10.03
C LEU A 287 4.98 -9.83 -10.02
N GLY A 288 4.14 -8.91 -9.56
CA GLY A 288 2.68 -9.03 -9.59
C GLY A 288 2.14 -9.18 -11.02
N ALA A 289 2.62 -8.33 -11.95
CA ALA A 289 2.24 -8.41 -13.35
C ALA A 289 2.72 -9.71 -14.03
N LEU A 290 3.88 -10.26 -13.64
CA LEU A 290 4.34 -11.58 -14.08
C LEU A 290 3.42 -12.70 -13.55
N ALA A 291 2.99 -12.63 -12.29
CA ALA A 291 2.06 -13.58 -11.72
C ALA A 291 0.69 -13.52 -12.42
N GLU A 292 0.18 -12.32 -12.76
CA GLU A 292 -1.04 -12.17 -13.56
C GLU A 292 -0.89 -12.74 -14.97
N TYR A 293 0.27 -12.59 -15.60
CA TYR A 293 0.56 -13.21 -16.88
C TYR A 293 0.57 -14.74 -16.76
N ALA A 294 1.21 -15.30 -15.74
CA ALA A 294 1.19 -16.75 -15.47
C ALA A 294 -0.23 -17.28 -15.22
N ALA A 295 -1.08 -16.51 -14.52
CA ALA A 295 -2.49 -16.83 -14.36
C ALA A 295 -3.22 -16.90 -15.71
N SER A 296 -2.94 -15.97 -16.63
CA SER A 296 -3.53 -15.97 -17.98
C SER A 296 -3.08 -17.16 -18.83
N GLN A 297 -1.85 -17.63 -18.65
CA GLN A 297 -1.36 -18.85 -19.29
C GLN A 297 -2.11 -20.08 -18.77
N SER A 298 -2.31 -20.18 -17.45
CA SER A 298 -3.08 -21.28 -16.85
C SER A 298 -4.54 -21.25 -17.28
N ALA A 299 -5.13 -20.04 -17.44
CA ALA A 299 -6.47 -19.89 -18.00
C ALA A 299 -6.57 -20.40 -19.46
N LEU A 300 -5.60 -20.09 -20.30
CA LEU A 300 -5.54 -20.60 -21.67
C LEU A 300 -5.40 -22.12 -21.69
N GLN A 301 -4.53 -22.69 -20.84
CA GLN A 301 -4.38 -24.15 -20.70
C GLN A 301 -5.69 -24.81 -20.28
N LEU A 302 -6.45 -24.18 -19.38
CA LEU A 302 -7.78 -24.64 -18.99
C LEU A 302 -8.75 -24.66 -20.17
N GLU A 303 -8.80 -23.60 -20.98
CA GLU A 303 -9.69 -23.56 -22.15
C GLU A 303 -9.28 -24.59 -23.21
N ILE A 304 -7.99 -24.86 -23.40
CA ILE A 304 -7.51 -25.95 -24.26
C ILE A 304 -7.92 -27.30 -23.68
N ALA A 305 -7.81 -27.49 -22.36
CA ALA A 305 -8.23 -28.76 -21.71
C ALA A 305 -9.74 -29.02 -21.81
N LYS A 306 -10.58 -27.99 -21.93
CA LYS A 306 -12.03 -28.10 -22.12
C LYS A 306 -12.41 -28.69 -23.48
N GLN A 307 -11.49 -28.81 -24.44
CA GLN A 307 -11.73 -29.60 -25.67
C GLN A 307 -11.92 -31.08 -25.39
N TYR A 308 -11.38 -31.56 -24.28
CA TYR A 308 -11.55 -32.95 -23.87
C TYR A 308 -12.78 -33.04 -22.96
N PRO A 309 -13.73 -33.98 -23.28
CA PRO A 309 -14.94 -34.11 -22.50
C PRO A 309 -14.67 -34.73 -21.12
N ASP A 310 -15.53 -34.39 -20.17
CA ASP A 310 -15.58 -35.09 -18.90
C ASP A 310 -16.32 -36.39 -19.03
N VAL A 311 -16.01 -37.36 -18.19
CA VAL A 311 -16.62 -38.69 -18.16
C VAL A 311 -17.58 -38.75 -16.99
N HIS A 312 -18.79 -39.19 -17.26
CA HIS A 312 -19.80 -39.39 -16.24
C HIS A 312 -20.02 -40.88 -16.01
N PHE A 313 -19.87 -41.32 -14.78
CA PHE A 313 -20.21 -42.65 -14.33
C PHE A 313 -21.64 -42.67 -13.80
N ASN A 314 -22.52 -43.52 -14.40
CA ASN A 314 -23.93 -43.55 -14.08
C ASN A 314 -24.32 -44.96 -13.58
N PRO A 315 -23.97 -45.36 -12.33
CA PRO A 315 -24.51 -46.56 -11.73
C PRO A 315 -26.01 -46.35 -11.46
N GLY A 316 -26.79 -47.28 -11.90
CA GLY A 316 -28.25 -47.24 -11.78
C GLY A 316 -28.83 -48.54 -11.24
N TYR A 317 -30.00 -48.40 -10.64
CA TYR A 317 -30.85 -49.52 -10.29
C TYR A 317 -32.26 -49.26 -10.80
N GLU A 318 -32.92 -50.25 -11.32
CA GLU A 318 -34.29 -50.15 -11.79
C GLU A 318 -35.11 -51.29 -11.17
N PHE A 319 -36.16 -50.90 -10.49
CA PHE A 319 -37.23 -51.84 -10.15
C PHE A 319 -38.31 -51.72 -11.22
N ASP A 320 -38.42 -52.73 -12.03
CA ASP A 320 -39.36 -52.79 -13.16
C ASP A 320 -40.37 -53.92 -12.95
N GLN A 321 -41.53 -53.55 -12.42
CA GLN A 321 -42.69 -54.38 -12.31
C GLN A 321 -42.45 -55.76 -11.63
N GLY A 322 -41.51 -55.82 -10.72
CA GLY A 322 -41.14 -57.06 -9.97
C GLY A 322 -39.69 -57.48 -10.19
N ASP A 323 -39.03 -57.02 -11.26
CA ASP A 323 -37.65 -57.33 -11.57
C ASP A 323 -36.67 -56.27 -10.96
N ASN A 324 -35.53 -56.77 -10.50
CA ASN A 324 -34.44 -55.93 -10.02
C ASN A 324 -33.32 -55.92 -11.07
N LYS A 325 -33.08 -54.75 -11.65
CA LYS A 325 -32.06 -54.54 -12.69
C LYS A 325 -30.98 -53.61 -12.22
N TRP A 326 -29.71 -53.95 -12.42
CA TRP A 326 -28.56 -53.13 -12.14
C TRP A 326 -27.89 -52.71 -13.44
N SER A 327 -27.51 -51.45 -13.56
CA SER A 327 -26.83 -50.94 -14.73
C SER A 327 -25.62 -50.13 -14.32
N LEU A 328 -24.59 -50.09 -15.14
CA LEU A 328 -23.47 -49.18 -15.06
C LEU A 328 -23.36 -48.45 -16.39
N GLY A 329 -23.79 -47.19 -16.40
CA GLY A 329 -23.70 -46.35 -17.56
C GLY A 329 -22.40 -45.52 -17.57
N LEU A 330 -21.93 -45.28 -18.77
CA LEU A 330 -20.89 -44.28 -19.04
C LEU A 330 -21.46 -43.25 -20.02
N SER A 331 -21.39 -41.98 -19.72
CA SER A 331 -21.74 -40.92 -20.68
C SER A 331 -20.60 -39.97 -20.85
N VAL A 332 -20.43 -39.52 -22.10
CA VAL A 332 -19.39 -38.59 -22.52
C VAL A 332 -20.01 -37.63 -23.52
N THR A 333 -19.89 -36.33 -23.28
CA THR A 333 -20.32 -35.32 -24.25
C THR A 333 -19.31 -35.21 -25.38
N LEU A 334 -19.73 -35.58 -26.62
CA LEU A 334 -18.85 -35.56 -27.78
C LEU A 334 -18.73 -34.11 -28.33
N PRO A 335 -17.53 -33.48 -28.37
CA PRO A 335 -17.34 -32.12 -28.85
C PRO A 335 -17.29 -32.07 -30.38
N VAL A 336 -18.28 -32.63 -31.09
CA VAL A 336 -18.28 -32.71 -32.57
C VAL A 336 -18.71 -31.43 -33.25
N LEU A 337 -19.51 -30.59 -32.59
CA LEU A 337 -19.97 -29.30 -33.11
C LEU A 337 -19.25 -28.10 -32.56
N ASN A 338 -18.75 -28.21 -31.35
CA ASN A 338 -18.03 -27.12 -30.65
C ASN A 338 -16.75 -27.68 -30.01
N HIS A 339 -15.62 -27.29 -30.57
CA HIS A 339 -14.27 -27.67 -30.10
C HIS A 339 -13.66 -26.60 -29.16
N ASN A 340 -14.46 -25.74 -28.54
CA ASN A 340 -14.05 -24.66 -27.65
C ASN A 340 -13.11 -23.63 -28.30
N LEU A 341 -13.07 -23.55 -29.64
CA LEU A 341 -12.12 -22.68 -30.37
C LEU A 341 -12.33 -21.18 -30.06
N GLY A 342 -13.57 -20.75 -29.85
CA GLY A 342 -13.90 -19.37 -29.50
C GLY A 342 -13.32 -18.97 -28.15
N ALA A 343 -13.52 -19.77 -27.11
CA ALA A 343 -12.99 -19.51 -25.77
C ALA A 343 -11.46 -19.61 -25.72
N ILE A 344 -10.86 -20.50 -26.51
CA ILE A 344 -9.39 -20.60 -26.68
C ILE A 344 -8.86 -19.33 -27.34
N ALA A 345 -9.49 -18.85 -28.42
CA ALA A 345 -9.10 -17.59 -29.07
C ALA A 345 -9.18 -16.41 -28.12
N GLU A 346 -10.28 -16.30 -27.33
CA GLU A 346 -10.47 -15.27 -26.32
C GLU A 346 -9.39 -15.34 -25.23
N ALA A 347 -9.12 -16.52 -24.67
CA ALA A 347 -8.10 -16.70 -23.65
C ALA A 347 -6.69 -16.39 -24.17
N ASN A 348 -6.40 -16.71 -25.43
CA ASN A 348 -5.15 -16.35 -26.09
C ASN A 348 -5.02 -14.82 -26.27
N ALA A 349 -6.10 -14.13 -26.65
CA ALA A 349 -6.11 -12.68 -26.75
C ALA A 349 -5.92 -12.02 -25.36
N LYS A 350 -6.56 -12.54 -24.31
CA LYS A 350 -6.35 -12.10 -22.93
C LYS A 350 -4.89 -12.28 -22.46
N ARG A 351 -4.27 -13.40 -22.83
CA ARG A 351 -2.84 -13.60 -22.56
C ARG A 351 -1.97 -12.58 -23.27
N ALA A 352 -2.24 -12.29 -24.55
CA ALA A 352 -1.54 -11.25 -25.31
C ALA A 352 -1.71 -9.85 -24.70
N GLU A 353 -2.93 -9.54 -24.23
CA GLU A 353 -3.23 -8.30 -23.49
C GLU A 353 -2.39 -8.19 -22.20
N ARG A 354 -2.28 -9.28 -21.41
CA ARG A 354 -1.44 -9.29 -20.20
C ARG A 354 0.03 -9.10 -20.50
N ALA A 355 0.55 -9.70 -21.59
CA ALA A 355 1.91 -9.49 -22.05
C ALA A 355 2.17 -8.03 -22.44
N ALA A 356 1.24 -7.40 -23.18
CA ALA A 356 1.35 -6.00 -23.56
C ALA A 356 1.31 -5.07 -22.32
N LYS A 357 0.43 -5.35 -21.33
CA LYS A 357 0.38 -4.61 -20.05
C LYS A 357 1.70 -4.72 -19.28
N PHE A 358 2.29 -5.92 -19.22
CA PHE A 358 3.60 -6.12 -18.60
C PHE A 358 4.69 -5.30 -19.29
N ASN A 359 4.78 -5.35 -20.62
CA ASN A 359 5.76 -4.57 -21.36
C ASN A 359 5.58 -3.05 -21.16
N ALA A 360 4.32 -2.57 -21.14
CA ALA A 360 4.01 -1.17 -20.87
C ALA A 360 4.40 -0.76 -19.44
N LEU A 361 4.14 -1.62 -18.45
CA LEU A 361 4.58 -1.40 -17.07
C LEU A 361 6.10 -1.30 -16.97
N GLN A 362 6.81 -2.25 -17.58
CA GLN A 362 8.28 -2.28 -17.58
C GLN A 362 8.88 -1.02 -18.21
N ALA A 363 8.36 -0.59 -19.36
CA ALA A 363 8.80 0.64 -20.03
C ALA A 363 8.56 1.88 -19.16
N ARG A 364 7.39 1.96 -18.50
CA ARG A 364 7.06 3.04 -17.57
C ARG A 364 8.01 3.06 -16.38
N VAL A 365 8.28 1.91 -15.76
CA VAL A 365 9.19 1.78 -14.61
C VAL A 365 10.60 2.23 -14.98
N LEU A 366 11.12 1.84 -16.14
CA LEU A 366 12.44 2.29 -16.61
C LEU A 366 12.49 3.82 -16.75
N ALA A 367 11.46 4.41 -17.35
CA ALA A 367 11.38 5.86 -17.50
C ALA A 367 11.21 6.59 -16.14
N GLU A 368 10.49 6.01 -15.20
CA GLU A 368 10.35 6.54 -13.83
C GLU A 368 11.70 6.52 -13.10
N ILE A 369 12.45 5.42 -13.19
CA ILE A 369 13.79 5.31 -12.59
C ILE A 369 14.74 6.36 -13.20
N ASP A 370 14.80 6.48 -14.52
CA ASP A 370 15.68 7.44 -15.18
C ASP A 370 15.35 8.88 -14.82
N ARG A 371 14.07 9.23 -14.75
CA ARG A 371 13.59 10.55 -14.30
C ARG A 371 13.96 10.81 -12.85
N ALA A 372 13.73 9.83 -11.96
CA ALA A 372 14.01 9.97 -10.54
C ALA A 372 15.52 10.12 -10.27
N VAL A 373 16.38 9.38 -10.97
CA VAL A 373 17.85 9.51 -10.88
C VAL A 373 18.29 10.90 -11.35
N ALA A 374 17.77 11.39 -12.48
CA ALA A 374 18.10 12.72 -12.98
C ALA A 374 17.65 13.82 -12.01
N GLY A 375 16.43 13.73 -11.49
CA GLY A 375 15.88 14.66 -10.50
C GLY A 375 16.68 14.67 -9.20
N TYR A 376 17.07 13.51 -8.70
CA TYR A 376 17.87 13.38 -7.49
C TYR A 376 19.24 14.04 -7.64
N ARG A 377 19.96 13.76 -8.74
CA ARG A 377 21.25 14.38 -9.04
C ARG A 377 21.16 15.92 -9.11
N ALA A 378 20.16 16.44 -9.82
CA ALA A 378 19.94 17.87 -9.92
C ALA A 378 19.65 18.51 -8.54
N SER A 379 18.88 17.81 -7.70
CA SER A 379 18.57 18.30 -6.34
C SER A 379 19.80 18.32 -5.43
N LEU A 380 20.70 17.35 -5.52
CA LEU A 380 21.97 17.33 -4.79
C LEU A 380 22.87 18.51 -5.18
N GLN A 381 22.97 18.83 -6.47
CA GLN A 381 23.73 19.99 -6.93
C GLN A 381 23.15 21.29 -6.37
N LYS A 382 21.82 21.48 -6.48
CA LYS A 382 21.13 22.64 -5.91
C LYS A 382 21.37 22.78 -4.41
N GLN A 383 21.35 21.67 -3.68
CA GLN A 383 21.62 21.69 -2.24
C GLN A 383 23.07 22.10 -1.94
N ALA A 384 24.05 21.56 -2.66
CA ALA A 384 25.44 21.93 -2.50
C ALA A 384 25.68 23.42 -2.77
N ASP A 385 25.03 23.99 -3.81
CA ASP A 385 25.10 25.41 -4.12
C ASP A 385 24.45 26.26 -3.01
N ALA A 386 23.32 25.84 -2.47
CA ALA A 386 22.66 26.53 -1.35
C ALA A 386 23.48 26.47 -0.07
N ASP A 387 24.11 25.34 0.26
CA ASP A 387 25.02 25.20 1.39
C ASP A 387 26.26 26.10 1.23
N ALA A 388 26.85 26.17 0.03
CA ALA A 388 27.98 27.02 -0.27
C ALA A 388 27.61 28.52 -0.17
N LEU A 389 26.40 28.93 -0.62
CA LEU A 389 25.91 30.29 -0.51
C LEU A 389 25.73 30.68 0.96
N LEU A 390 25.02 29.84 1.73
CA LEU A 390 24.79 30.09 3.16
C LEU A 390 26.13 30.20 3.91
N GLY A 391 27.08 29.30 3.65
CA GLY A 391 28.40 29.35 4.29
C GLY A 391 29.21 30.61 3.96
N ARG A 392 29.08 31.17 2.74
CA ARG A 392 29.68 32.46 2.37
C ARG A 392 29.04 33.63 3.12
N LEU A 393 27.71 33.66 3.19
CA LEU A 393 26.97 34.69 3.90
C LEU A 393 27.21 34.66 5.41
N GLN A 394 27.33 33.49 6.03
CA GLN A 394 27.70 33.34 7.43
C GLN A 394 29.09 33.94 7.73
N LYS A 395 30.08 33.65 6.89
CA LYS A 395 31.41 34.22 7.01
C LYS A 395 31.40 35.77 6.83
N GLN A 396 30.57 36.25 5.91
CA GLN A 396 30.41 37.69 5.67
C GLN A 396 29.74 38.38 6.87
N GLU A 397 28.70 37.75 7.46
CA GLU A 397 28.02 38.30 8.66
C GLU A 397 28.99 38.37 9.86
N GLN A 398 29.82 37.33 10.08
CA GLN A 398 30.83 37.35 11.13
C GLN A 398 31.83 38.51 10.94
N ARG A 399 32.27 38.79 9.70
CA ARG A 399 33.15 39.95 9.41
C ARG A 399 32.43 41.27 9.60
N ALA A 400 31.19 41.36 9.11
CA ALA A 400 30.39 42.55 9.26
C ALA A 400 30.07 42.85 10.74
N GLN A 401 29.86 41.84 11.55
CA GLN A 401 29.72 42.02 13.00
C GLN A 401 30.99 42.65 13.64
N ALA A 402 32.18 42.15 13.28
CA ALA A 402 33.43 42.68 13.75
C ALA A 402 33.67 44.14 13.29
N MET A 403 33.30 44.45 12.03
CA MET A 403 33.39 45.84 11.51
C MET A 403 32.38 46.75 12.21
N PHE A 404 31.20 46.28 12.54
CA PHE A 404 30.21 47.02 13.32
C PHE A 404 30.72 47.30 14.74
N ASP A 405 31.31 46.32 15.39
CA ASP A 405 31.89 46.46 16.74
C ASP A 405 33.08 47.45 16.75
N ALA A 406 33.81 47.55 15.62
CA ALA A 406 34.86 48.53 15.39
C ALA A 406 34.34 49.94 14.97
N GLY A 407 33.02 50.07 14.72
CA GLY A 407 32.40 51.32 14.28
C GLY A 407 32.61 51.65 12.79
N GLU A 408 33.02 50.64 11.96
CA GLU A 408 33.34 50.85 10.54
C GLU A 408 32.11 50.77 9.63
N ILE A 409 31.04 50.08 10.06
CA ILE A 409 29.76 49.97 9.33
C ILE A 409 28.58 50.36 10.21
N SER A 410 27.48 50.74 9.58
CA SER A 410 26.23 51.05 10.27
C SER A 410 25.50 49.82 10.74
N LYS A 411 24.64 49.98 11.76
CA LYS A 411 23.73 48.92 12.21
C LYS A 411 22.73 48.53 11.11
N GLY A 412 22.36 49.47 10.21
CA GLY A 412 21.50 49.21 9.06
C GLY A 412 22.14 48.24 8.05
N ASP A 413 23.45 48.42 7.76
CA ASP A 413 24.19 47.51 6.87
C ASP A 413 24.27 46.09 7.44
N LEU A 414 24.53 45.95 8.74
CA LEU A 414 24.55 44.68 9.43
C LEU A 414 23.14 44.01 9.43
N ALA A 415 22.08 44.82 9.66
CA ALA A 415 20.70 44.33 9.62
C ALA A 415 20.31 43.83 8.22
N ALA A 416 20.68 44.56 7.15
CA ALA A 416 20.45 44.16 5.77
C ALA A 416 21.13 42.79 5.44
N LEU A 417 22.37 42.61 5.88
CA LEU A 417 23.11 41.35 5.69
C LEU A 417 22.48 40.21 6.46
N ARG A 418 21.98 40.44 7.67
CA ARG A 418 21.27 39.43 8.47
C ARG A 418 19.93 39.01 7.84
N LEU A 419 19.22 39.93 7.18
CA LEU A 419 18.03 39.60 6.40
C LEU A 419 18.39 38.72 5.19
N GLN A 420 19.49 39.02 4.48
CA GLN A 420 19.97 38.20 3.39
C GLN A 420 20.39 36.80 3.87
N LEU A 421 21.03 36.70 5.03
CA LEU A 421 21.37 35.43 5.67
C LEU A 421 20.11 34.61 5.99
N SER A 422 19.07 35.23 6.55
CA SER A 422 17.78 34.58 6.84
C SER A 422 17.09 34.04 5.56
N ALA A 423 17.07 34.86 4.49
CA ALA A 423 16.54 34.42 3.20
C ALA A 423 17.33 33.24 2.61
N SER A 424 18.67 33.25 2.75
CA SER A 424 19.53 32.15 2.31
C SER A 424 19.32 30.86 3.15
N ALA A 425 19.04 30.99 4.44
CA ALA A 425 18.71 29.84 5.31
C ALA A 425 17.39 29.18 4.89
N LEU A 426 16.38 29.97 4.54
CA LEU A 426 15.13 29.46 3.98
C LEU A 426 15.33 28.79 2.61
N ALA A 427 16.16 29.37 1.72
CA ALA A 427 16.49 28.79 0.43
C ALA A 427 17.26 27.46 0.57
N ARG A 428 18.16 27.36 1.56
CA ARG A 428 18.85 26.12 1.89
C ARG A 428 17.87 25.04 2.40
N LEU A 429 16.93 25.42 3.27
CA LEU A 429 15.88 24.51 3.73
C LEU A 429 15.04 23.98 2.55
N ASP A 430 14.60 24.86 1.64
CA ASP A 430 13.88 24.47 0.41
C ASP A 430 14.69 23.46 -0.42
N ALA A 431 15.99 23.73 -0.60
CA ALA A 431 16.87 22.82 -1.35
C ALA A 431 17.00 21.45 -0.67
N LEU A 432 17.18 21.39 0.66
CA LEU A 432 17.23 20.15 1.44
C LEU A 432 15.91 19.36 1.31
N VAL A 433 14.77 20.03 1.49
CA VAL A 433 13.44 19.41 1.37
C VAL A 433 13.23 18.81 -0.01
N LYS A 434 13.60 19.56 -1.07
CA LYS A 434 13.54 19.05 -2.45
C LYS A 434 14.46 17.87 -2.69
N SER A 435 15.64 17.84 -2.09
CA SER A 435 16.54 16.69 -2.17
C SER A 435 15.94 15.46 -1.46
N GLN A 436 15.30 15.65 -0.31
CA GLN A 436 14.60 14.56 0.39
C GLN A 436 13.36 14.06 -0.35
N GLN A 437 12.61 14.96 -1.00
CA GLN A 437 11.49 14.57 -1.87
C GLN A 437 11.97 13.81 -3.10
N ALA A 438 13.06 14.27 -3.74
CA ALA A 438 13.67 13.57 -4.88
C ALA A 438 14.23 12.20 -4.49
N LEU A 439 14.81 12.06 -3.29
CA LEU A 439 15.21 10.77 -2.73
C LEU A 439 14.00 9.84 -2.52
N GLY A 440 12.89 10.36 -1.97
CA GLY A 440 11.65 9.60 -1.83
C GLY A 440 11.12 9.10 -3.18
N GLN A 441 11.09 9.96 -4.20
CA GLN A 441 10.70 9.59 -5.57
C GLN A 441 11.64 8.53 -6.17
N LEU A 442 12.94 8.62 -5.88
CA LEU A 442 13.91 7.62 -6.33
C LEU A 442 13.70 6.26 -5.63
N GLU A 443 13.50 6.26 -4.32
CA GLU A 443 13.15 5.04 -3.58
C GLU A 443 11.85 4.41 -4.10
N ASP A 444 10.84 5.24 -4.41
CA ASP A 444 9.57 4.78 -4.98
C ASP A 444 9.75 4.17 -6.38
N ALA A 445 10.57 4.79 -7.22
CA ALA A 445 10.89 4.26 -8.53
C ALA A 445 11.69 2.94 -8.47
N LEU A 446 12.49 2.75 -7.44
CA LEU A 446 13.29 1.54 -7.21
C LEU A 446 12.55 0.49 -6.37
N GLN A 447 11.53 0.88 -5.59
CA GLN A 447 10.91 0.10 -4.52
C GLN A 447 11.96 -0.51 -3.57
N CYS A 448 13.00 0.26 -3.27
CA CYS A 448 14.11 -0.14 -2.41
C CYS A 448 14.51 1.03 -1.50
N PRO A 449 14.63 0.83 -0.16
CA PRO A 449 15.14 1.86 0.73
C PRO A 449 16.64 2.09 0.47
N LEU A 450 17.04 3.36 0.33
CA LEU A 450 18.43 3.75 0.05
C LEU A 450 19.16 4.29 1.29
N ASP A 451 18.43 4.85 2.23
CA ASP A 451 18.96 5.55 3.41
C ASP A 451 19.00 4.69 4.68
N LEU A 452 18.25 3.59 4.72
CA LEU A 452 18.21 2.69 5.87
C LEU A 452 19.00 1.41 5.61
N PRO A 453 19.67 0.83 6.65
CA PRO A 453 20.06 -0.55 6.57
C PRO A 453 18.80 -1.36 6.24
N ALA A 454 18.94 -2.34 5.33
CA ALA A 454 17.84 -3.19 4.94
C ALA A 454 17.12 -3.67 6.21
N VAL A 455 15.94 -3.13 6.49
CA VAL A 455 15.08 -3.64 7.56
C VAL A 455 14.69 -5.02 7.08
N VAL A 456 15.36 -6.02 7.64
CA VAL A 456 15.07 -7.43 7.47
C VAL A 456 13.65 -7.61 8.00
N GLY A 457 12.65 -7.64 7.13
CA GLY A 457 11.27 -7.80 7.58
C GLY A 457 10.19 -7.26 6.63
N LEU A 458 10.54 -6.61 5.50
CA LEU A 458 9.60 -6.39 4.39
C LEU A 458 9.38 -7.65 3.53
N ALA A 459 9.94 -8.80 3.94
CA ALA A 459 9.42 -10.09 3.51
C ALA A 459 8.00 -10.19 4.07
N ALA A 460 7.03 -10.11 3.17
CA ALA A 460 5.60 -10.11 3.41
C ALA A 460 5.16 -11.03 4.56
N PRO A 461 4.14 -10.61 5.34
CA PRO A 461 3.50 -11.48 6.31
C PRO A 461 2.94 -12.73 5.66
#